data_a028a5c37d855959505f0c7408541710
#
_entry.id   a028a5c37d855959505f0c7408541710
#
_cell.length_a   1.000
_cell.length_b   1.000
_cell.length_c   1.000
_cell.angle_alpha   90.00
_cell.angle_beta   90.00
_cell.angle_gamma   90.00
#
_symmetry.space_group_name_H-M   'P 1'
#
loop_
_entity.id
_entity.type
_entity.pdbx_description
1 polymer ?
#
loop_
_entity_poly.entity_id
_entity_poly.type
_entity_poly.pdbx_seq_one_letter_code
_entity_poly.pdbx_strand_id
1 'polypeptide(L)'
;MWFVVAGFALVALAHVAPFPFLLEAVTPGRSIWEAPKSDGAPTVYLMYDDGPNPDGTPQVLDALAEEGVTATFFLIPEHVTPETAPIVRRAVAEGHALAMHTRSLALTLKTPAELTAWLETQSAAIAALTGTTPCRLFRPHAGIRGGQMYAGLDRAGYRLVGFGFSLWDFDWWWMRRPDRLAARLARRVSDGSLVVMHDGNHRKPRLDRRRTIEATRVLVRGLKARGFAFGRLCDLLPAPDAAPAAAGLVTEPQAP
;
A
#
# COMPACT_ATOMS: atom_id res chain seq x y z
N MET A 1 34.18 6.66 14.93
CA MET A 1 33.65 6.89 13.58
C MET A 1 32.78 5.74 13.11
N TRP A 2 33.26 4.50 13.11
CA TRP A 2 32.47 3.31 12.64
C TRP A 2 31.18 3.06 13.44
N PHE A 3 31.17 3.24 14.76
CA PHE A 3 29.96 3.07 15.59
C PHE A 3 28.88 4.12 15.28
N VAL A 4 29.28 5.33 14.93
CA VAL A 4 28.32 6.39 14.53
C VAL A 4 27.71 6.06 13.18
N VAL A 5 28.53 5.60 12.21
CA VAL A 5 28.06 5.18 10.88
C VAL A 5 27.14 3.96 11.00
N ALA A 6 27.51 2.98 11.82
CA ALA A 6 26.68 1.79 12.09
C ALA A 6 25.35 2.16 12.76
N GLY A 7 25.38 3.10 13.73
CA GLY A 7 24.17 3.62 14.38
C GLY A 7 23.25 4.32 13.39
N PHE A 8 23.77 5.19 12.51
CA PHE A 8 23.01 5.84 11.45
C PHE A 8 22.42 4.83 10.46
N ALA A 9 23.19 3.83 10.05
CA ALA A 9 22.72 2.77 9.15
C ALA A 9 21.59 1.95 9.80
N LEU A 10 21.70 1.66 11.10
CA LEU A 10 20.66 0.93 11.86
C LEU A 10 19.36 1.74 11.95
N VAL A 11 19.46 3.04 12.24
CA VAL A 11 18.31 3.95 12.28
C VAL A 11 17.69 4.08 10.89
N ALA A 12 18.48 4.23 9.84
CA ALA A 12 17.97 4.29 8.48
C ALA A 12 17.24 2.99 8.10
N LEU A 13 17.81 1.82 8.39
CA LEU A 13 17.20 0.52 8.14
C LEU A 13 15.89 0.34 8.94
N ALA A 14 15.82 0.88 10.15
CA ALA A 14 14.59 0.82 10.97
C ALA A 14 13.43 1.61 10.35
N HIS A 15 13.71 2.59 9.49
CA HIS A 15 12.70 3.50 8.92
C HIS A 15 12.36 3.19 7.45
N VAL A 16 13.04 2.24 6.83
CA VAL A 16 12.87 1.90 5.40
C VAL A 16 12.24 0.54 5.23
N ALA A 17 11.23 0.43 4.38
CA ALA A 17 10.76 -0.87 3.90
C ALA A 17 11.80 -1.49 2.94
N PRO A 18 11.92 -2.80 2.89
CA PRO A 18 11.09 -3.83 3.53
C PRO A 18 11.64 -4.35 4.87
N PHE A 19 12.26 -3.49 5.65
CA PHE A 19 12.86 -3.86 6.95
C PHE A 19 11.96 -3.41 8.13
N PRO A 20 10.83 -4.09 8.40
CA PRO A 20 9.93 -3.70 9.46
C PRO A 20 10.46 -4.03 10.87
N PHE A 21 11.41 -4.94 10.99
CA PHE A 21 11.73 -5.66 12.22
C PHE A 21 12.14 -4.76 13.39
N LEU A 22 12.86 -3.66 13.18
CA LEU A 22 13.27 -2.80 14.28
C LEU A 22 12.12 -1.93 14.81
N LEU A 23 11.43 -1.21 13.93
CA LEU A 23 10.32 -0.35 14.35
C LEU A 23 9.10 -1.17 14.79
N GLU A 24 8.82 -2.29 14.14
CA GLU A 24 7.73 -3.16 14.53
C GLU A 24 8.00 -3.87 15.86
N ALA A 25 9.27 -4.20 16.19
CA ALA A 25 9.65 -4.73 17.51
C ALA A 25 9.45 -3.71 18.63
N VAL A 26 9.63 -2.41 18.34
CA VAL A 26 9.45 -1.31 19.32
C VAL A 26 7.99 -0.87 19.40
N THR A 27 7.27 -0.88 18.26
CA THR A 27 5.87 -0.43 18.16
C THR A 27 5.05 -1.46 17.38
N PRO A 28 4.81 -2.65 17.96
CA PRO A 28 4.14 -3.74 17.26
C PRO A 28 2.69 -3.38 16.88
N GLY A 29 2.26 -3.86 15.72
CA GLY A 29 0.88 -3.71 15.25
C GLY A 29 0.50 -2.32 14.73
N ARG A 30 1.44 -1.38 14.62
CA ARG A 30 1.16 -0.03 14.10
C ARG A 30 1.10 0.03 12.57
N SER A 31 1.70 -0.95 11.90
CA SER A 31 1.69 -1.06 10.44
C SER A 31 1.10 -2.39 10.01
N ILE A 32 0.44 -2.41 8.86
CA ILE A 32 -0.06 -3.64 8.24
C ILE A 32 1.04 -4.18 7.33
N TRP A 33 1.65 -5.31 7.71
CA TRP A 33 2.66 -6.01 6.91
C TRP A 33 2.13 -7.28 6.29
N GLU A 34 1.10 -7.84 6.89
CA GLU A 34 0.40 -9.04 6.47
C GLU A 34 -1.07 -8.89 6.88
N ALA A 35 -1.97 -9.42 6.09
CA ALA A 35 -3.38 -9.50 6.44
C ALA A 35 -3.63 -10.71 7.36
N PRO A 36 -4.72 -10.73 8.14
CA PRO A 36 -5.15 -11.93 8.85
C PRO A 36 -5.26 -13.12 7.89
N LYS A 37 -5.02 -14.32 8.41
CA LYS A 37 -5.24 -15.54 7.65
C LYS A 37 -6.73 -15.70 7.37
N SER A 38 -7.04 -16.19 6.18
CA SER A 38 -8.43 -16.43 5.78
C SER A 38 -8.97 -17.72 6.41
N ASP A 39 -10.26 -17.71 6.74
CA ASP A 39 -10.95 -18.91 7.23
C ASP A 39 -11.30 -19.91 6.10
N GLY A 40 -11.04 -19.53 4.85
CA GLY A 40 -11.36 -20.29 3.65
C GLY A 40 -10.18 -20.47 2.71
N ALA A 41 -10.36 -20.15 1.44
CA ALA A 41 -9.28 -20.18 0.46
C ALA A 41 -8.17 -19.17 0.85
N PRO A 42 -6.88 -19.52 0.72
CA PRO A 42 -5.79 -18.60 1.03
C PRO A 42 -5.95 -17.33 0.19
N THR A 43 -5.85 -16.17 0.82
CA THR A 43 -6.10 -14.89 0.18
C THR A 43 -4.82 -14.06 0.07
N VAL A 44 -4.62 -13.42 -1.09
CA VAL A 44 -3.53 -12.49 -1.35
C VAL A 44 -4.08 -11.12 -1.69
N TYR A 45 -3.34 -10.09 -1.32
CA TYR A 45 -3.71 -8.69 -1.54
C TYR A 45 -2.71 -8.05 -2.50
N LEU A 46 -3.15 -7.84 -3.74
CA LEU A 46 -2.36 -7.13 -4.74
C LEU A 46 -2.48 -5.63 -4.53
N MET A 47 -1.36 -4.94 -4.59
CA MET A 47 -1.29 -3.49 -4.40
C MET A 47 -0.47 -2.85 -5.51
N TYR A 48 -0.93 -1.70 -6.01
CA TYR A 48 -0.25 -0.91 -7.02
C TYR A 48 0.02 0.49 -6.49
N ASP A 49 1.29 0.90 -6.52
CA ASP A 49 1.75 2.19 -6.03
C ASP A 49 2.05 3.17 -7.17
N ASP A 50 2.14 4.45 -6.81
CA ASP A 50 2.56 5.56 -7.67
C ASP A 50 1.57 5.97 -8.79
N GLY A 51 0.41 5.33 -8.89
CA GLY A 51 -0.65 5.70 -9.85
C GLY A 51 -1.43 6.97 -9.45
N PRO A 52 -2.37 7.39 -10.32
CA PRO A 52 -2.67 6.83 -11.62
C PRO A 52 -1.66 7.26 -12.70
N ASN A 53 -1.31 6.33 -13.58
CA ASN A 53 -0.50 6.57 -14.77
C ASN A 53 -1.44 6.52 -16.01
N PRO A 54 -1.53 7.59 -16.83
CA PRO A 54 -2.44 7.63 -17.96
C PRO A 54 -2.27 6.47 -18.96
N ASP A 55 -1.04 5.98 -19.10
CA ASP A 55 -0.71 4.93 -20.06
C ASP A 55 -0.64 3.53 -19.40
N GLY A 56 -0.16 3.45 -18.16
CA GLY A 56 0.08 2.18 -17.46
C GLY A 56 -1.12 1.65 -16.70
N THR A 57 -1.79 2.49 -15.92
CA THR A 57 -2.90 2.07 -15.07
C THR A 57 -4.06 1.43 -15.86
N PRO A 58 -4.50 1.96 -17.02
CA PRO A 58 -5.54 1.29 -17.82
C PRO A 58 -5.16 -0.13 -18.22
N GLN A 59 -3.91 -0.36 -18.60
CA GLN A 59 -3.43 -1.69 -19.00
C GLN A 59 -3.30 -2.65 -17.82
N VAL A 60 -3.01 -2.14 -16.61
CA VAL A 60 -3.06 -2.94 -15.37
C VAL A 60 -4.51 -3.35 -15.08
N LEU A 61 -5.46 -2.43 -15.21
CA LEU A 61 -6.89 -2.71 -15.05
C LEU A 61 -7.36 -3.78 -16.05
N ASP A 62 -6.96 -3.65 -17.33
CA ASP A 62 -7.25 -4.68 -18.34
C ASP A 62 -6.72 -6.05 -17.92
N ALA A 63 -5.47 -6.12 -17.44
CA ALA A 63 -4.87 -7.38 -17.00
C ALA A 63 -5.57 -7.99 -15.78
N LEU A 64 -6.06 -7.16 -14.85
CA LEU A 64 -6.81 -7.61 -13.67
C LEU A 64 -8.21 -8.09 -14.07
N ALA A 65 -8.88 -7.36 -14.99
CA ALA A 65 -10.20 -7.71 -15.51
C ALA A 65 -10.16 -9.03 -16.30
N GLU A 66 -9.16 -9.24 -17.18
CA GLU A 66 -8.93 -10.48 -17.90
C GLU A 66 -8.85 -11.70 -16.95
N GLU A 67 -8.30 -11.50 -15.78
CA GLU A 67 -8.15 -12.53 -14.77
C GLU A 67 -9.30 -12.55 -13.73
N GLY A 68 -10.24 -11.60 -13.76
CA GLY A 68 -11.35 -11.50 -12.82
C GLY A 68 -10.91 -11.34 -11.37
N VAL A 69 -9.90 -10.51 -11.13
CA VAL A 69 -9.33 -10.28 -9.77
C VAL A 69 -9.32 -8.81 -9.42
N THR A 70 -9.40 -8.51 -8.12
CA THR A 70 -9.37 -7.15 -7.59
C THR A 70 -8.03 -6.83 -6.94
N ALA A 71 -7.75 -5.54 -6.76
CA ALA A 71 -6.53 -5.01 -6.15
C ALA A 71 -6.83 -3.74 -5.35
N THR A 72 -5.81 -3.23 -4.65
CA THR A 72 -5.84 -1.91 -4.00
C THR A 72 -4.81 -0.99 -4.67
N PHE A 73 -5.25 0.17 -5.13
CA PHE A 73 -4.39 1.19 -5.76
C PHE A 73 -4.04 2.27 -4.75
N PHE A 74 -2.75 2.43 -4.47
CA PHE A 74 -2.20 3.47 -3.62
C PHE A 74 -1.84 4.69 -4.47
N LEU A 75 -2.76 5.65 -4.50
CA LEU A 75 -2.70 6.80 -5.39
C LEU A 75 -1.82 7.91 -4.85
N ILE A 76 -0.99 8.49 -5.70
CA ILE A 76 -0.36 9.78 -5.46
C ILE A 76 -1.39 10.87 -5.80
N PRO A 77 -1.83 11.70 -4.82
CA PRO A 77 -2.88 12.68 -5.05
C PRO A 77 -2.60 13.63 -6.21
N GLU A 78 -1.35 14.06 -6.35
CA GLU A 78 -0.93 14.97 -7.40
C GLU A 78 -1.00 14.35 -8.82
N HIS A 79 -1.14 13.04 -8.93
CA HIS A 79 -1.36 12.34 -10.20
C HIS A 79 -2.85 12.21 -10.52
N VAL A 80 -3.74 12.45 -9.56
CA VAL A 80 -5.19 12.47 -9.78
C VAL A 80 -5.59 13.84 -10.31
N THR A 81 -5.73 13.93 -11.61
CA THR A 81 -6.03 15.15 -12.38
C THR A 81 -7.34 14.97 -13.15
N PRO A 82 -7.91 16.00 -13.76
CA PRO A 82 -9.05 15.84 -14.67
C PRO A 82 -8.80 14.82 -15.80
N GLU A 83 -7.54 14.68 -16.27
CA GLU A 83 -7.15 13.69 -17.28
C GLU A 83 -7.20 12.26 -16.74
N THR A 84 -6.74 12.03 -15.50
CA THR A 84 -6.61 10.69 -14.92
C THR A 84 -7.80 10.26 -14.05
N ALA A 85 -8.67 11.20 -13.66
CA ALA A 85 -9.87 10.90 -12.88
C ALA A 85 -10.80 9.86 -13.55
N PRO A 86 -10.99 9.80 -14.86
CA PRO A 86 -11.74 8.72 -15.51
C PRO A 86 -11.13 7.33 -15.27
N ILE A 87 -9.79 7.24 -15.21
CA ILE A 87 -9.08 5.97 -14.95
C ILE A 87 -9.35 5.50 -13.50
N VAL A 88 -9.31 6.44 -12.55
CA VAL A 88 -9.61 6.15 -11.14
C VAL A 88 -11.07 5.72 -10.98
N ARG A 89 -12.02 6.40 -11.64
CA ARG A 89 -13.44 5.99 -11.65
C ARG A 89 -13.60 4.59 -12.25
N ARG A 90 -12.89 4.27 -13.33
CA ARG A 90 -12.87 2.93 -13.91
C ARG A 90 -12.39 1.88 -12.89
N ALA A 91 -11.27 2.14 -12.20
CA ALA A 91 -10.76 1.23 -11.17
C ALA A 91 -11.82 0.91 -10.11
N VAL A 92 -12.54 1.92 -9.64
CA VAL A 92 -13.64 1.74 -8.67
C VAL A 92 -14.80 0.94 -9.27
N ALA A 93 -15.22 1.26 -10.48
CA ALA A 93 -16.31 0.56 -11.16
C ALA A 93 -16.01 -0.93 -11.41
N GLU A 94 -14.73 -1.27 -11.61
CA GLU A 94 -14.24 -2.65 -11.72
C GLU A 94 -14.01 -3.33 -10.36
N GLY A 95 -14.37 -2.69 -9.25
CA GLY A 95 -14.33 -3.26 -7.91
C GLY A 95 -12.99 -3.15 -7.18
N HIS A 96 -12.04 -2.38 -7.71
CA HIS A 96 -10.78 -2.13 -7.01
C HIS A 96 -10.95 -1.11 -5.88
N ALA A 97 -10.07 -1.17 -4.87
CA ALA A 97 -10.03 -0.22 -3.78
C ALA A 97 -8.97 0.87 -4.01
N LEU A 98 -9.21 2.04 -3.43
CA LEU A 98 -8.29 3.19 -3.48
C LEU A 98 -7.73 3.48 -2.10
N ALA A 99 -6.43 3.77 -2.02
CA ALA A 99 -5.72 4.15 -0.81
C ALA A 99 -4.76 5.32 -1.11
N MET A 100 -4.12 5.86 -0.08
CA MET A 100 -3.27 7.04 -0.19
C MET A 100 -1.79 6.69 -0.28
N HIS A 101 -1.08 7.29 -1.23
CA HIS A 101 0.38 7.25 -1.35
C HIS A 101 0.99 8.65 -1.39
N THR A 102 2.31 8.75 -1.23
CA THR A 102 3.02 10.02 -1.38
C THR A 102 4.23 9.90 -2.30
N ARG A 103 4.43 10.91 -3.13
CA ARG A 103 5.52 10.95 -4.12
C ARG A 103 6.89 11.32 -3.56
N SER A 104 6.96 11.77 -2.32
CA SER A 104 8.21 12.31 -1.76
C SER A 104 8.36 12.03 -0.28
N LEU A 105 9.57 12.22 0.23
CA LEU A 105 9.88 12.12 1.65
C LEU A 105 9.43 13.34 2.47
N ALA A 106 8.89 14.38 1.85
CA ALA A 106 8.54 15.63 2.53
C ALA A 106 7.54 15.42 3.69
N LEU A 107 6.67 14.41 3.58
CA LEU A 107 5.73 14.10 4.65
C LEU A 107 6.38 13.52 5.90
N THR A 108 7.61 12.99 5.82
CA THR A 108 8.34 12.49 7.00
C THR A 108 8.78 13.61 7.94
N LEU A 109 8.85 14.83 7.43
CA LEU A 109 9.26 16.03 8.17
C LEU A 109 8.07 16.82 8.74
N LYS A 110 6.85 16.43 8.43
CA LYS A 110 5.64 17.11 8.89
C LYS A 110 5.32 16.77 10.33
N THR A 111 4.76 17.75 11.03
CA THR A 111 4.13 17.52 12.32
C THR A 111 2.89 16.63 12.17
N PRO A 112 2.42 15.98 13.24
CA PRO A 112 1.20 15.17 13.18
C PRO A 112 -0.02 15.96 12.67
N ALA A 113 -0.18 17.22 13.09
CA ALA A 113 -1.29 18.06 12.66
C ALA A 113 -1.22 18.40 11.15
N GLU A 114 -0.04 18.73 10.64
CA GLU A 114 0.16 18.99 9.21
C GLU A 114 -0.07 17.74 8.35
N LEU A 115 0.35 16.57 8.84
CA LEU A 115 0.09 15.31 8.13
C LEU A 115 -1.41 15.00 8.10
N THR A 116 -2.10 15.14 9.24
CA THR A 116 -3.56 14.99 9.31
C THR A 116 -4.27 15.89 8.31
N ALA A 117 -3.96 17.19 8.33
CA ALA A 117 -4.56 18.17 7.41
C ALA A 117 -4.26 17.84 5.94
N TRP A 118 -3.05 17.38 5.64
CA TRP A 118 -2.67 16.96 4.29
C TRP A 118 -3.51 15.75 3.84
N LEU A 119 -3.64 14.71 4.67
CA LEU A 119 -4.43 13.52 4.35
C LEU A 119 -5.90 13.85 4.07
N GLU A 120 -6.52 14.67 4.93
CA GLU A 120 -7.90 15.09 4.78
C GLU A 120 -8.10 15.90 3.49
N THR A 121 -7.22 16.89 3.26
CA THR A 121 -7.27 17.73 2.05
C THR A 121 -7.11 16.93 0.77
N GLN A 122 -6.11 16.03 0.72
CA GLN A 122 -5.86 15.25 -0.48
C GLN A 122 -6.95 14.19 -0.73
N SER A 123 -7.45 13.57 0.33
CA SER A 123 -8.56 12.62 0.22
C SER A 123 -9.82 13.30 -0.32
N ALA A 124 -10.15 14.50 0.18
CA ALA A 124 -11.27 15.29 -0.31
C ALA A 124 -11.07 15.73 -1.78
N ALA A 125 -9.85 16.12 -2.17
CA ALA A 125 -9.55 16.49 -3.55
C ALA A 125 -9.73 15.30 -4.52
N ILE A 126 -9.27 14.10 -4.15
CA ILE A 126 -9.50 12.89 -4.93
C ILE A 126 -11.01 12.62 -5.04
N ALA A 127 -11.73 12.67 -3.92
CA ALA A 127 -13.18 12.45 -3.91
C ALA A 127 -13.94 13.45 -4.81
N ALA A 128 -13.56 14.72 -4.79
CA ALA A 128 -14.14 15.75 -5.64
C ALA A 128 -13.96 15.47 -7.15
N LEU A 129 -12.80 14.91 -7.55
CA LEU A 129 -12.51 14.59 -8.95
C LEU A 129 -13.10 13.26 -9.41
N THR A 130 -13.19 12.28 -8.50
CA THR A 130 -13.50 10.90 -8.86
C THR A 130 -14.87 10.42 -8.38
N GLY A 131 -15.50 11.12 -7.43
CA GLY A 131 -16.72 10.70 -6.75
C GLY A 131 -16.49 9.62 -5.68
N THR A 132 -15.22 9.26 -5.40
CA THR A 132 -14.89 8.19 -4.45
C THR A 132 -13.81 8.63 -3.47
N THR A 133 -14.10 8.47 -2.18
CA THR A 133 -13.12 8.71 -1.11
C THR A 133 -12.20 7.50 -0.96
N PRO A 134 -10.87 7.66 -1.03
CA PRO A 134 -9.93 6.59 -0.72
C PRO A 134 -10.13 6.06 0.71
N CYS A 135 -9.90 4.77 0.91
CA CYS A 135 -9.96 4.18 2.25
C CYS A 135 -8.80 4.71 3.12
N ARG A 136 -8.95 4.58 4.44
CA ARG A 136 -8.01 5.13 5.42
C ARG A 136 -6.73 4.28 5.57
N LEU A 137 -6.14 3.89 4.45
CA LEU A 137 -4.83 3.27 4.35
C LEU A 137 -3.84 4.25 3.72
N PHE A 138 -2.64 4.26 4.26
CA PHE A 138 -1.57 5.13 3.81
C PHE A 138 -0.26 4.35 3.66
N ARG A 139 0.45 4.57 2.56
CA ARG A 139 1.82 4.09 2.38
C ARG A 139 2.74 5.27 2.11
N PRO A 140 3.78 5.48 2.93
CA PRO A 140 4.76 6.53 2.68
C PRO A 140 5.70 6.16 1.54
N HIS A 141 6.23 7.17 0.85
CA HIS A 141 7.25 6.99 -0.18
C HIS A 141 8.47 6.24 0.38
N ALA A 142 8.93 5.24 -0.38
CA ALA A 142 10.03 4.34 0.00
C ALA A 142 9.84 3.64 1.36
N GLY A 143 8.63 3.66 1.93
CA GLY A 143 8.33 3.07 3.24
C GLY A 143 8.96 3.78 4.43
N ILE A 144 9.53 4.99 4.24
CA ILE A 144 10.16 5.75 5.31
C ILE A 144 9.09 6.31 6.24
N ARG A 145 9.21 6.01 7.52
CA ARG A 145 8.23 6.31 8.55
C ARG A 145 8.89 6.64 9.89
N GLY A 146 8.16 7.27 10.79
CA GLY A 146 8.64 7.61 12.13
C GLY A 146 7.50 7.94 13.08
N GLY A 147 7.82 8.19 14.35
CA GLY A 147 6.83 8.44 15.41
C GLY A 147 5.86 9.57 15.10
N GLN A 148 6.34 10.68 14.53
CA GLN A 148 5.51 11.80 14.12
C GLN A 148 4.49 11.42 13.05
N MET A 149 4.91 10.59 12.07
CA MET A 149 4.00 10.09 11.03
C MET A 149 2.92 9.19 11.63
N TYR A 150 3.27 8.26 12.50
CA TYR A 150 2.28 7.42 13.18
C TYR A 150 1.27 8.25 13.99
N ALA A 151 1.75 9.26 14.74
CA ALA A 151 0.85 10.13 15.49
C ALA A 151 -0.11 10.93 14.59
N GLY A 152 0.35 11.36 13.40
CA GLY A 152 -0.50 12.03 12.42
C GLY A 152 -1.52 11.08 11.78
N LEU A 153 -1.11 9.86 11.47
CA LEU A 153 -1.99 8.82 10.91
C LEU A 153 -3.07 8.42 11.92
N ASP A 154 -2.68 8.15 13.18
CA ASP A 154 -3.63 7.82 14.25
C ASP A 154 -4.68 8.92 14.43
N ARG A 155 -4.24 10.18 14.43
CA ARG A 155 -5.12 11.36 14.55
C ARG A 155 -6.11 11.48 13.39
N ALA A 156 -5.70 11.09 12.17
CA ALA A 156 -6.53 11.08 10.98
C ALA A 156 -7.33 9.78 10.81
N GLY A 157 -7.16 8.80 11.69
CA GLY A 157 -7.78 7.49 11.58
C GLY A 157 -7.24 6.63 10.42
N TYR A 158 -6.01 6.91 9.97
CA TYR A 158 -5.34 6.13 8.92
C TYR A 158 -4.45 5.05 9.52
N ARG A 159 -4.31 3.95 8.80
CA ARG A 159 -3.34 2.91 9.12
C ARG A 159 -2.22 2.89 8.08
N LEU A 160 -0.98 2.75 8.56
CA LEU A 160 0.17 2.60 7.70
C LEU A 160 0.22 1.18 7.12
N VAL A 161 0.48 1.09 5.82
CA VAL A 161 0.68 -0.19 5.13
C VAL A 161 2.13 -0.29 4.69
N GLY A 162 2.77 -1.38 5.11
CA GLY A 162 4.14 -1.71 4.72
C GLY A 162 4.21 -2.41 3.36
N PHE A 163 5.42 -2.80 2.99
CA PHE A 163 5.69 -3.63 1.83
C PHE A 163 5.85 -5.07 2.31
N GLY A 164 4.92 -5.95 1.99
CA GLY A 164 5.08 -7.38 2.24
C GLY A 164 6.08 -7.97 1.25
N PHE A 165 5.58 -8.61 0.20
CA PHE A 165 6.40 -8.98 -0.95
C PHE A 165 6.40 -7.84 -1.97
N SER A 166 7.54 -7.57 -2.59
CA SER A 166 7.65 -6.61 -3.69
C SER A 166 8.15 -7.30 -4.95
N LEU A 167 7.58 -6.92 -6.07
CA LEU A 167 8.05 -7.38 -7.38
C LEU A 167 9.35 -6.69 -7.81
N TRP A 168 9.76 -5.62 -7.07
CA TRP A 168 10.92 -4.78 -7.42
C TRP A 168 10.81 -4.14 -8.80
N ASP A 169 9.61 -3.77 -9.19
CA ASP A 169 9.28 -3.18 -10.49
C ASP A 169 9.33 -1.65 -10.51
N PHE A 170 9.73 -1.03 -9.42
CA PHE A 170 9.87 0.43 -9.31
C PHE A 170 10.98 0.98 -10.22
N ASP A 171 11.99 0.15 -10.56
CA ASP A 171 13.01 0.50 -11.52
C ASP A 171 13.08 -0.57 -12.64
N TRP A 172 12.88 -0.14 -13.89
CA TRP A 172 12.93 -0.99 -15.09
C TRP A 172 14.27 -1.74 -15.21
N TRP A 173 15.34 -1.23 -14.65
CA TRP A 173 16.68 -1.83 -14.71
C TRP A 173 16.75 -3.20 -14.04
N TRP A 174 16.01 -3.40 -12.97
CA TRP A 174 16.00 -4.66 -12.22
C TRP A 174 15.07 -5.71 -12.82
N MET A 175 14.05 -5.30 -13.55
CA MET A 175 13.03 -6.21 -14.08
C MET A 175 13.33 -6.67 -15.51
N ARG A 176 14.46 -7.37 -15.71
CA ARG A 176 14.83 -7.92 -17.03
C ARG A 176 13.98 -9.12 -17.44
N ARG A 177 13.45 -9.86 -16.49
CA ARG A 177 12.66 -11.10 -16.71
C ARG A 177 11.42 -11.05 -15.80
N PRO A 178 10.39 -10.26 -16.16
CA PRO A 178 9.17 -10.08 -15.37
C PRO A 178 8.45 -11.42 -15.14
N ASP A 179 8.40 -12.28 -16.15
CA ASP A 179 7.86 -13.62 -16.11
C ASP A 179 8.48 -14.48 -14.99
N ARG A 180 9.81 -14.53 -14.92
CA ARG A 180 10.54 -15.33 -13.93
C ARG A 180 10.42 -14.77 -12.52
N LEU A 181 10.45 -13.45 -12.39
CA LEU A 181 10.29 -12.79 -11.08
C LEU A 181 8.88 -13.02 -10.52
N ALA A 182 7.86 -12.83 -11.34
CA ALA A 182 6.48 -13.08 -10.98
C ALA A 182 6.22 -14.56 -10.62
N ALA A 183 6.74 -15.50 -11.42
CA ALA A 183 6.63 -16.93 -11.13
C ALA A 183 7.37 -17.34 -9.85
N ARG A 184 8.51 -16.73 -9.54
CA ARG A 184 9.23 -16.95 -8.28
C ARG A 184 8.44 -16.38 -7.08
N LEU A 185 7.89 -15.18 -7.23
CA LEU A 185 7.08 -14.54 -6.21
C LEU A 185 5.81 -15.35 -5.94
N ALA A 186 5.12 -15.81 -6.97
CA ALA A 186 3.94 -16.66 -6.85
C ALA A 186 4.20 -17.93 -6.00
N ARG A 187 5.41 -18.50 -6.02
CA ARG A 187 5.76 -19.66 -5.19
C ARG A 187 6.03 -19.33 -3.72
N ARG A 188 6.36 -18.06 -3.40
CA ARG A 188 6.72 -17.62 -2.03
C ARG A 188 5.56 -17.04 -1.26
N VAL A 189 4.56 -16.54 -1.97
CA VAL A 189 3.36 -15.95 -1.38
C VAL A 189 2.61 -16.99 -0.56
N SER A 190 2.17 -16.60 0.62
CA SER A 190 1.35 -17.35 1.56
C SER A 190 0.02 -16.62 1.80
N ASP A 191 -0.91 -17.25 2.49
CA ASP A 191 -2.17 -16.63 2.90
C ASP A 191 -1.91 -15.34 3.70
N GLY A 192 -2.70 -14.30 3.43
CA GLY A 192 -2.54 -12.97 4.03
C GLY A 192 -1.42 -12.11 3.44
N SER A 193 -0.66 -12.62 2.47
CA SER A 193 0.47 -11.87 1.89
C SER A 193 0.02 -10.60 1.16
N LEU A 194 0.75 -9.52 1.41
CA LEU A 194 0.65 -8.26 0.69
C LEU A 194 1.69 -8.24 -0.44
N VAL A 195 1.27 -8.01 -1.68
CA VAL A 195 2.16 -7.97 -2.85
C VAL A 195 2.12 -6.60 -3.50
N VAL A 196 3.26 -5.90 -3.48
CA VAL A 196 3.41 -4.55 -4.03
C VAL A 196 3.99 -4.60 -5.43
N MET A 197 3.35 -3.89 -6.32
CA MET A 197 3.75 -3.57 -7.69
C MET A 197 3.54 -2.08 -7.93
N HIS A 198 3.92 -1.57 -9.10
CA HIS A 198 3.78 -0.16 -9.42
C HIS A 198 3.11 0.01 -10.78
N ASP A 199 1.96 0.69 -10.83
CA ASP A 199 1.30 1.10 -12.07
C ASP A 199 1.72 2.49 -12.54
N GLY A 200 2.28 3.31 -11.62
CA GLY A 200 2.81 4.63 -11.86
C GLY A 200 4.29 4.78 -11.53
N ASN A 201 4.74 6.02 -11.38
CA ASN A 201 6.07 6.38 -10.90
C ASN A 201 6.02 7.77 -10.26
N HIS A 202 6.63 7.92 -9.10
CA HIS A 202 6.58 9.15 -8.32
C HIS A 202 7.15 10.41 -9.02
N ARG A 203 8.00 10.23 -10.04
CA ARG A 203 8.61 11.34 -10.81
C ARG A 203 8.11 11.45 -12.24
N LYS A 204 7.76 10.33 -12.87
CA LYS A 204 7.42 10.24 -14.29
C LYS A 204 6.00 9.68 -14.44
N PRO A 205 4.96 10.53 -14.47
CA PRO A 205 3.57 10.08 -14.53
C PRO A 205 3.25 9.12 -15.68
N ARG A 206 4.02 9.16 -16.78
CA ARG A 206 3.85 8.33 -17.99
C ARG A 206 4.99 7.33 -18.18
N LEU A 207 5.50 6.73 -17.10
CA LEU A 207 6.53 5.69 -17.23
C LEU A 207 5.92 4.42 -17.85
N ASP A 208 6.66 3.82 -18.79
CA ASP A 208 6.29 2.53 -19.39
C ASP A 208 6.23 1.41 -18.32
N ARG A 209 5.07 0.78 -18.17
CA ARG A 209 4.79 -0.28 -17.20
C ARG A 209 4.50 -1.65 -17.83
N ARG A 210 4.80 -1.84 -19.11
CA ARG A 210 4.55 -3.12 -19.82
C ARG A 210 5.11 -4.33 -19.09
N ARG A 211 6.26 -4.19 -18.43
CA ARG A 211 6.86 -5.28 -17.64
C ARG A 211 6.08 -5.61 -16.37
N THR A 212 5.56 -4.61 -15.68
CA THR A 212 4.65 -4.81 -14.53
C THR A 212 3.36 -5.49 -14.99
N ILE A 213 2.81 -5.09 -16.12
CA ILE A 213 1.59 -5.67 -16.68
C ILE A 213 1.79 -7.14 -17.05
N GLU A 214 2.91 -7.48 -17.70
CA GLU A 214 3.29 -8.87 -17.99
C GLU A 214 3.45 -9.68 -16.69
N ALA A 215 4.16 -9.13 -15.70
CA ALA A 215 4.37 -9.75 -14.41
C ALA A 215 3.04 -9.95 -13.66
N THR A 216 2.10 -9.01 -13.73
CA THR A 216 0.76 -9.13 -13.14
C THR A 216 0.05 -10.37 -13.66
N ARG A 217 -0.02 -10.56 -14.98
CA ARG A 217 -0.67 -11.74 -15.58
C ARG A 217 -0.04 -13.06 -15.12
N VAL A 218 1.30 -13.13 -15.14
CA VAL A 218 2.02 -14.34 -14.70
C VAL A 218 1.81 -14.61 -13.22
N LEU A 219 1.89 -13.59 -12.38
CA LEU A 219 1.68 -13.68 -10.93
C LEU A 219 0.27 -14.17 -10.60
N VAL A 220 -0.73 -13.51 -11.16
CA VAL A 220 -2.14 -13.84 -10.90
C VAL A 220 -2.46 -15.27 -11.31
N ARG A 221 -2.06 -15.69 -12.53
CA ARG A 221 -2.27 -17.07 -12.98
C ARG A 221 -1.58 -18.09 -12.09
N GLY A 222 -0.33 -17.78 -11.66
CA GLY A 222 0.42 -18.65 -10.77
C GLY A 222 -0.22 -18.78 -9.37
N LEU A 223 -0.83 -17.73 -8.86
CA LEU A 223 -1.54 -17.73 -7.57
C LEU A 223 -2.90 -18.45 -7.70
N LYS A 224 -3.67 -18.18 -8.75
CA LYS A 224 -4.93 -18.90 -9.03
C LYS A 224 -4.70 -20.42 -9.16
N ALA A 225 -3.64 -20.83 -9.85
CA ALA A 225 -3.28 -22.25 -9.96
C ALA A 225 -2.94 -22.90 -8.61
N ARG A 226 -2.62 -22.10 -7.59
CA ARG A 226 -2.42 -22.52 -6.20
C ARG A 226 -3.66 -22.38 -5.32
N GLY A 227 -4.79 -21.99 -5.88
CA GLY A 227 -6.07 -21.85 -5.17
C GLY A 227 -6.21 -20.56 -4.36
N PHE A 228 -5.41 -19.52 -4.65
CA PHE A 228 -5.54 -18.23 -3.97
C PHE A 228 -6.75 -17.45 -4.44
N ALA A 229 -7.47 -16.86 -3.48
CA ALA A 229 -8.38 -15.75 -3.68
C ALA A 229 -7.63 -14.41 -3.64
N PHE A 230 -8.28 -13.35 -4.16
CA PHE A 230 -7.71 -12.01 -4.23
C PHE A 230 -8.61 -11.03 -3.49
N GLY A 231 -8.07 -10.40 -2.45
CA GLY A 231 -8.77 -9.45 -1.59
C GLY A 231 -8.37 -8.00 -1.85
N ARG A 232 -9.24 -7.08 -1.45
CA ARG A 232 -8.91 -5.66 -1.36
C ARG A 232 -8.46 -5.35 0.06
N LEU A 233 -7.32 -4.68 0.23
CA LEU A 233 -6.78 -4.42 1.56
C LEU A 233 -7.69 -3.48 2.39
N CYS A 234 -8.45 -2.62 1.72
CA CYS A 234 -9.41 -1.72 2.37
C CYS A 234 -10.54 -2.47 3.11
N ASP A 235 -10.88 -3.69 2.68
CA ASP A 235 -11.94 -4.49 3.31
C ASP A 235 -11.53 -5.02 4.69
N LEU A 236 -10.23 -4.92 5.04
CA LEU A 236 -9.73 -5.26 6.38
C LEU A 236 -9.90 -4.13 7.41
N LEU A 237 -10.28 -2.95 6.96
CA LEU A 237 -10.61 -1.86 7.86
C LEU A 237 -11.99 -2.05 8.46
N PRO A 238 -12.20 -1.67 9.74
CA PRO A 238 -13.55 -1.61 10.30
C PRO A 238 -14.41 -0.66 9.45
N ALA A 239 -15.70 -0.95 9.37
CA ALA A 239 -16.64 -0.06 8.71
C ALA A 239 -16.52 1.37 9.30
N PRO A 240 -16.66 2.44 8.48
CA PRO A 240 -16.44 3.82 8.92
C PRO A 240 -17.33 4.24 10.12
N ASP A 241 -18.44 3.55 10.36
CA ASP A 241 -19.34 3.80 11.49
C ASP A 241 -19.12 2.90 12.71
N ALA A 242 -18.14 1.98 12.67
CA ALA A 242 -17.75 1.23 13.85
C ALA A 242 -16.94 2.15 14.78
N ALA A 243 -17.55 2.65 15.84
CA ALA A 243 -16.85 3.39 16.90
C ALA A 243 -15.64 2.56 17.35
N PRO A 244 -14.47 3.21 17.61
CA PRO A 244 -13.32 2.48 18.11
C PRO A 244 -13.76 1.69 19.36
N ALA A 245 -13.55 0.36 19.31
CA ALA A 245 -13.78 -0.48 20.47
C ALA A 245 -12.98 0.16 21.61
N ALA A 246 -13.68 0.59 22.66
CA ALA A 246 -13.08 1.23 23.82
C ALA A 246 -11.95 0.31 24.30
N ALA A 247 -10.72 0.81 24.25
CA ALA A 247 -9.59 0.14 24.85
C ALA A 247 -9.97 -0.14 26.29
N GLY A 248 -10.09 -1.43 26.64
CA GLY A 248 -10.56 -1.87 27.92
C GLY A 248 -9.81 -1.13 29.03
N LEU A 249 -10.55 -0.41 29.84
CA LEU A 249 -10.10 0.09 31.12
C LEU A 249 -9.59 -1.12 31.90
N VAL A 250 -8.28 -1.21 32.02
CA VAL A 250 -7.66 -2.08 33.01
C VAL A 250 -8.08 -1.49 34.37
N THR A 251 -9.07 -2.10 34.99
CA THR A 251 -9.37 -1.81 36.39
C THR A 251 -8.19 -2.26 37.23
N GLU A 252 -7.49 -1.29 37.82
CA GLU A 252 -6.52 -1.59 38.86
C GLU A 252 -7.18 -2.40 39.99
N PRO A 253 -6.55 -3.48 40.48
CA PRO A 253 -7.03 -4.16 41.67
C PRO A 253 -6.85 -3.22 42.86
N GLN A 254 -7.94 -2.88 43.55
CA GLN A 254 -7.87 -2.27 44.88
C GLN A 254 -7.21 -3.26 45.82
N ALA A 255 -6.09 -2.86 46.38
CA ALA A 255 -5.43 -3.61 47.47
C ALA A 255 -6.27 -3.52 48.77
N PRO A 256 -6.21 -4.55 49.62
CA PRO A 256 -6.97 -4.68 50.84
C PRO A 256 -6.55 -3.69 51.95
#